data_1e567910f880b838dc18d3767a21878d
#
_entry.id   1e567910f880b838dc18d3767a21878d
#
_cell.length_a   1.000
_cell.length_b   1.000
_cell.length_c   1.000
_cell.angle_alpha   90.00
_cell.angle_beta   90.00
_cell.angle_gamma   90.00
#
_symmetry.space_group_name_H-M   'P 1'
#
loop_
_entity.id
_entity.type
_entity.pdbx_description
1 polymer ?
#
loop_
_entity_poly.entity_id
_entity_poly.type
_entity_poly.pdbx_seq_one_letter_code
_entity_poly.pdbx_strand_id
1 'polypeptide(L)'
;MMVCVWHGRLLFPSWYIRLKITNLHAIASRHTDAEIMAQILKRWGYGLIRGSTKKGGKAVVQKMTEVFQNGGIIAVTNDGPKGPPRIAKAGSTGLAIKYNVQMITITGSATKYWQLKSWDRFMLPKPFGRINIVVSPPLEINTPPANNEEEVKLLSDFMNQYQDEVDRMCSKIQ
;
A
#
# COMPACT_ATOMS: atom_id res chain seq x y z
N MET A 1 -2.58 1.23 12.86
CA MET A 1 -1.38 1.44 12.00
C MET A 1 -1.81 1.47 10.54
N MET A 2 -1.14 2.26 9.70
CA MET A 2 -1.36 2.30 8.26
C MET A 2 -0.15 1.72 7.52
N VAL A 3 -0.40 0.78 6.60
CA VAL A 3 0.62 0.18 5.74
C VAL A 3 0.46 0.74 4.33
N CYS A 4 1.48 1.47 3.87
CA CYS A 4 1.53 2.09 2.55
C CYS A 4 2.17 1.15 1.54
N VAL A 5 1.53 0.94 0.40
CA VAL A 5 2.03 0.06 -0.66
C VAL A 5 1.81 0.68 -2.04
N TRP A 6 2.64 0.31 -3.02
CA TRP A 6 2.40 0.64 -4.43
C TRP A 6 1.53 -0.42 -5.10
N HIS A 7 0.57 -0.03 -5.96
CA HIS A 7 -0.28 -0.99 -6.69
C HIS A 7 0.55 -2.04 -7.43
N GLY A 8 1.57 -1.62 -8.15
CA GLY A 8 2.42 -2.53 -8.93
C GLY A 8 3.22 -3.54 -8.10
N ARG A 9 3.25 -3.37 -6.77
CA ARG A 9 3.97 -4.25 -5.83
C ARG A 9 3.05 -4.90 -4.79
N LEU A 10 1.75 -4.71 -4.91
CA LEU A 10 0.75 -5.11 -3.92
C LEU A 10 0.82 -6.59 -3.52
N LEU A 11 1.17 -7.49 -4.43
CA LEU A 11 1.14 -8.94 -4.18
C LEU A 11 2.12 -9.36 -3.08
N PHE A 12 3.34 -8.81 -3.08
CA PHE A 12 4.40 -9.20 -2.15
C PHE A 12 4.07 -8.86 -0.68
N PRO A 13 3.80 -7.57 -0.36
CA PRO A 13 3.46 -7.20 1.01
C PRO A 13 2.17 -7.87 1.47
N SER A 14 1.16 -7.98 0.62
CA SER A 14 -0.12 -8.57 1.01
C SER A 14 0.02 -10.04 1.42
N TRP A 15 0.83 -10.82 0.72
CA TRP A 15 1.13 -12.18 1.13
C TRP A 15 1.90 -12.26 2.44
N TYR A 16 2.92 -11.43 2.60
CA TYR A 16 3.78 -11.43 3.78
C TYR A 16 3.05 -10.99 5.05
N ILE A 17 2.30 -9.89 4.97
CA ILE A 17 1.62 -9.29 6.13
C ILE A 17 0.59 -10.25 6.70
N ARG A 18 -0.18 -10.96 5.87
CA ARG A 18 -1.20 -11.91 6.33
C ARG A 18 -0.66 -13.01 7.24
N LEU A 19 0.64 -13.34 7.11
CA LEU A 19 1.30 -14.38 7.92
C LEU A 19 1.72 -13.88 9.29
N LYS A 20 1.72 -12.57 9.50
CA LYS A 20 2.28 -11.91 10.70
C LYS A 20 1.26 -11.13 11.50
N ILE A 21 0.16 -10.73 10.89
CA ILE A 21 -0.77 -9.74 11.45
C ILE A 21 -2.20 -10.24 11.35
N THR A 22 -2.93 -10.09 12.46
CA THR A 22 -4.39 -10.23 12.52
C THR A 22 -5.04 -8.85 12.48
N ASN A 23 -6.37 -8.77 12.33
CA ASN A 23 -7.14 -7.52 12.24
C ASN A 23 -6.65 -6.58 11.13
N LEU A 24 -6.35 -7.16 9.97
CA LEU A 24 -5.81 -6.49 8.80
C LEU A 24 -6.91 -6.17 7.78
N HIS A 25 -6.93 -4.93 7.31
CA HIS A 25 -7.92 -4.44 6.36
C HIS A 25 -7.23 -3.88 5.13
N ALA A 26 -7.93 -3.90 3.99
CA ALA A 26 -7.49 -3.25 2.77
C ALA A 26 -8.63 -2.42 2.16
N ILE A 27 -8.27 -1.31 1.52
CA ILE A 27 -9.22 -0.50 0.77
C ILE A 27 -9.29 -1.09 -0.65
N ALA A 28 -10.50 -1.45 -1.07
CA ALA A 28 -10.72 -2.00 -2.40
C ALA A 28 -11.83 -1.25 -3.13
N SER A 29 -11.56 -0.86 -4.38
CA SER A 29 -12.55 -0.26 -5.26
C SER A 29 -13.71 -1.25 -5.53
N ARG A 30 -14.86 -0.71 -5.95
CA ARG A 30 -16.01 -1.50 -6.42
C ARG A 30 -15.97 -1.81 -7.91
N HIS A 31 -14.92 -1.41 -8.62
CA HIS A 31 -14.76 -1.71 -10.05
C HIS A 31 -14.39 -3.17 -10.26
N THR A 32 -14.84 -3.74 -11.38
CA THR A 32 -14.66 -5.14 -11.75
C THR A 32 -13.19 -5.59 -11.68
N ASP A 33 -12.27 -4.75 -12.15
CA ASP A 33 -10.83 -5.07 -12.16
C ASP A 33 -10.25 -5.24 -10.76
N ALA A 34 -10.78 -4.49 -9.78
CA ALA A 34 -10.38 -4.62 -8.38
C ALA A 34 -10.98 -5.84 -7.68
N GLU A 35 -12.01 -6.47 -8.26
CA GLU A 35 -12.74 -7.56 -7.62
C GLU A 35 -11.88 -8.82 -7.48
N ILE A 36 -11.08 -9.16 -8.48
CA ILE A 36 -10.19 -10.32 -8.44
C ILE A 36 -9.23 -10.20 -7.25
N MET A 37 -8.54 -9.05 -7.13
CA MET A 37 -7.62 -8.83 -6.02
C MET A 37 -8.36 -8.79 -4.68
N ALA A 38 -9.55 -8.19 -4.63
CA ALA A 38 -10.37 -8.15 -3.43
C ALA A 38 -10.77 -9.56 -2.94
N GLN A 39 -11.12 -10.47 -3.85
CA GLN A 39 -11.41 -11.86 -3.52
C GLN A 39 -10.17 -12.59 -2.99
N ILE A 40 -9.01 -12.34 -3.59
CA ILE A 40 -7.74 -12.90 -3.10
C ILE A 40 -7.45 -12.41 -1.68
N LEU A 41 -7.53 -11.09 -1.44
CA LEU A 41 -7.31 -10.50 -0.12
C LEU A 41 -8.30 -11.05 0.91
N LYS A 42 -9.59 -11.17 0.55
CA LYS A 42 -10.60 -11.78 1.42
C LYS A 42 -10.26 -13.20 1.81
N ARG A 43 -9.83 -14.03 0.83
CA ARG A 43 -9.37 -15.41 1.10
C ARG A 43 -8.12 -15.46 1.97
N TRP A 44 -7.33 -14.40 1.95
CA TRP A 44 -6.14 -14.25 2.80
C TRP A 44 -6.47 -13.67 4.18
N GLY A 45 -7.74 -13.48 4.51
CA GLY A 45 -8.19 -13.04 5.83
C GLY A 45 -8.25 -11.52 6.02
N TYR A 46 -8.12 -10.75 4.93
CA TYR A 46 -8.29 -9.29 5.02
C TYR A 46 -9.76 -8.90 5.20
N GLY A 47 -10.03 -7.98 6.13
CA GLY A 47 -11.24 -7.16 6.09
C GLY A 47 -11.20 -6.23 4.88
N LEU A 48 -12.34 -6.01 4.21
CA LEU A 48 -12.38 -5.15 3.03
C LEU A 48 -13.20 -3.88 3.31
N ILE A 49 -12.56 -2.72 3.15
CA ILE A 49 -13.22 -1.43 3.13
C ILE A 49 -13.55 -1.10 1.67
N ARG A 50 -14.82 -1.21 1.30
CA ARG A 50 -15.29 -1.01 -0.07
C ARG A 50 -15.67 0.43 -0.33
N GLY A 51 -15.02 1.07 -1.29
CA GLY A 51 -15.31 2.44 -1.72
C GLY A 51 -14.24 3.05 -2.58
N SER A 52 -14.50 4.26 -3.05
CA SER A 52 -13.52 5.07 -3.77
C SER A 52 -13.56 6.50 -3.26
N THR A 53 -12.46 7.22 -3.42
CA THR A 53 -12.32 8.61 -3.00
C THR A 53 -13.27 9.57 -3.74
N LYS A 54 -13.79 9.20 -4.91
CA LYS A 54 -14.69 10.05 -5.72
C LYS A 54 -16.18 9.92 -5.36
N LYS A 55 -16.64 8.70 -5.06
CA LYS A 55 -18.03 8.47 -4.61
C LYS A 55 -18.00 7.69 -3.31
N GLY A 56 -18.33 8.32 -2.19
CA GLY A 56 -18.37 7.68 -0.88
C GLY A 56 -17.10 7.84 -0.05
N GLY A 57 -16.22 8.79 -0.35
CA GLY A 57 -14.99 9.04 0.43
C GLY A 57 -15.23 9.21 1.93
N LYS A 58 -16.31 9.89 2.32
CA LYS A 58 -16.71 10.02 3.75
C LYS A 58 -16.96 8.65 4.39
N ALA A 59 -17.68 7.74 3.71
CA ALA A 59 -17.96 6.40 4.24
C ALA A 59 -16.69 5.53 4.33
N VAL A 60 -15.74 5.68 3.40
CA VAL A 60 -14.43 5.01 3.47
C VAL A 60 -13.66 5.51 4.69
N VAL A 61 -13.56 6.83 4.86
CA VAL A 61 -12.86 7.45 5.99
C VAL A 61 -13.52 7.03 7.32
N GLN A 62 -14.84 7.00 7.39
CA GLN A 62 -15.55 6.53 8.60
C GLN A 62 -15.16 5.09 8.95
N LYS A 63 -15.18 4.18 7.97
CA LYS A 63 -14.77 2.79 8.20
C LYS A 63 -13.29 2.66 8.57
N MET A 64 -12.43 3.47 7.97
CA MET A 64 -11.01 3.52 8.38
C MET A 64 -10.88 3.96 9.84
N THR A 65 -11.66 4.96 10.25
CA THR A 65 -11.69 5.43 11.64
C THR A 65 -12.08 4.30 12.59
N GLU A 66 -13.16 3.58 12.28
CA GLU A 66 -13.64 2.44 13.09
C GLU A 66 -12.54 1.37 13.24
N VAL A 67 -11.85 1.05 12.14
CA VAL A 67 -10.72 0.08 12.15
C VAL A 67 -9.58 0.58 13.04
N PHE A 68 -9.17 1.85 12.91
CA PHE A 68 -8.10 2.41 13.72
C PHE A 68 -8.42 2.46 15.20
N GLN A 69 -9.65 2.85 15.55
CA GLN A 69 -10.14 2.90 16.94
C GLN A 69 -10.14 1.52 17.60
N ASN A 70 -10.35 0.46 16.80
CA ASN A 70 -10.30 -0.94 17.26
C ASN A 70 -8.89 -1.56 17.14
N GLY A 71 -7.83 -0.76 17.04
CA GLY A 71 -6.45 -1.22 16.95
C GLY A 71 -6.11 -1.97 15.66
N GLY A 72 -6.96 -1.89 14.64
CA GLY A 72 -6.75 -2.55 13.37
C GLY A 72 -5.68 -1.88 12.50
N ILE A 73 -5.26 -2.63 11.49
CA ILE A 73 -4.27 -2.19 10.51
C ILE A 73 -4.92 -2.07 9.14
N ILE A 74 -4.63 -0.97 8.44
CA ILE A 74 -5.15 -0.73 7.10
C ILE A 74 -4.01 -0.67 6.10
N ALA A 75 -4.06 -1.54 5.08
CA ALA A 75 -3.20 -1.45 3.91
C ALA A 75 -3.84 -0.53 2.86
N VAL A 76 -3.07 0.45 2.40
CA VAL A 76 -3.49 1.48 1.44
C VAL A 76 -2.58 1.46 0.24
N THR A 77 -3.14 1.40 -0.96
CA THR A 77 -2.40 1.61 -2.21
C THR A 77 -2.35 3.11 -2.51
N ASN A 78 -1.20 3.74 -2.22
CA ASN A 78 -1.09 5.20 -2.16
C ASN A 78 -1.07 5.89 -3.52
N ASP A 79 -0.71 5.22 -4.61
CA ASP A 79 -0.79 5.76 -5.98
C ASP A 79 -2.21 5.79 -6.55
N GLY A 80 -3.19 5.18 -5.84
CA GLY A 80 -4.59 5.19 -6.24
C GLY A 80 -4.86 4.36 -7.50
N PRO A 81 -6.15 4.14 -7.86
CA PRO A 81 -6.52 3.19 -8.92
C PRO A 81 -6.21 3.66 -10.34
N LYS A 82 -5.76 4.88 -10.52
CA LYS A 82 -5.48 5.48 -11.85
C LYS A 82 -4.05 5.97 -12.00
N GLY A 83 -3.21 5.80 -10.98
CA GLY A 83 -1.86 6.30 -10.99
C GLY A 83 -1.70 7.82 -11.06
N PRO A 84 -0.56 8.30 -11.50
CA PRO A 84 0.57 7.55 -12.07
C PRO A 84 1.26 6.64 -11.05
N PRO A 85 1.98 5.60 -11.50
CA PRO A 85 2.63 4.65 -10.61
C PRO A 85 3.72 5.34 -9.78
N ARG A 86 3.86 4.93 -8.52
CA ARG A 86 4.88 5.41 -7.58
C ARG A 86 4.81 6.93 -7.28
N ILE A 87 3.64 7.53 -7.45
CA ILE A 87 3.32 8.88 -7.00
C ILE A 87 2.12 8.80 -6.07
N ALA A 88 2.32 9.13 -4.80
CA ALA A 88 1.27 9.06 -3.80
C ALA A 88 0.13 10.04 -4.08
N LYS A 89 -1.05 9.74 -3.57
CA LYS A 89 -2.17 10.68 -3.51
C LYS A 89 -2.23 11.29 -2.12
N ALA A 90 -2.61 12.55 -2.06
CA ALA A 90 -2.83 13.25 -0.79
C ALA A 90 -3.98 12.63 0.02
N GLY A 91 -3.94 12.82 1.33
CA GLY A 91 -4.98 12.45 2.29
C GLY A 91 -4.59 11.35 3.28
N SER A 92 -3.56 10.54 2.99
CA SER A 92 -3.13 9.46 3.90
C SER A 92 -2.43 9.98 5.14
N THR A 93 -1.53 10.96 4.99
CA THR A 93 -0.79 11.55 6.13
C THR A 93 -1.71 12.36 7.03
N GLY A 94 -2.64 13.11 6.45
CA GLY A 94 -3.66 13.83 7.21
C GLY A 94 -4.52 12.91 8.07
N LEU A 95 -4.90 11.75 7.55
CA LEU A 95 -5.62 10.73 8.33
C LEU A 95 -4.73 10.13 9.42
N ALA A 96 -3.47 9.83 9.12
CA ALA A 96 -2.54 9.26 10.09
C ALA A 96 -2.31 10.22 11.28
N ILE A 97 -2.09 11.50 11.00
CA ILE A 97 -1.96 12.55 12.03
C ILE A 97 -3.25 12.66 12.85
N LYS A 98 -4.39 12.79 12.17
CA LYS A 98 -5.70 12.97 12.84
C LYS A 98 -6.02 11.85 13.82
N TYR A 99 -5.68 10.62 13.48
CA TYR A 99 -5.99 9.45 14.31
C TYR A 99 -4.79 8.91 15.09
N ASN A 100 -3.67 9.65 15.08
CA ASN A 100 -2.42 9.28 15.76
C ASN A 100 -2.00 7.84 15.44
N VAL A 101 -2.01 7.47 14.16
CA VAL A 101 -1.60 6.15 13.70
C VAL A 101 -0.27 6.22 12.97
N GLN A 102 0.61 5.29 13.26
CA GLN A 102 1.89 5.17 12.57
C GLN A 102 1.68 4.76 11.11
N MET A 103 2.51 5.30 10.24
CA MET A 103 2.61 4.92 8.83
C MET A 103 3.92 4.19 8.57
N ILE A 104 3.85 3.04 7.93
CA ILE A 104 5.02 2.30 7.43
C ILE A 104 4.82 1.99 5.96
N THR A 105 5.92 1.76 5.23
CA THR A 105 5.81 1.10 3.93
C THR A 105 6.31 -0.34 4.02
N ILE A 106 5.58 -1.24 3.35
CA ILE A 106 6.02 -2.60 3.12
C ILE A 106 6.01 -2.82 1.62
N THR A 107 7.15 -3.18 1.09
CA THR A 107 7.30 -3.37 -0.35
C THR A 107 8.11 -4.62 -0.65
N GLY A 108 8.09 -5.06 -1.91
CA GLY A 108 8.83 -6.25 -2.32
C GLY A 108 9.25 -6.19 -3.77
N SER A 109 10.21 -7.04 -4.10
CA SER A 109 10.68 -7.27 -5.46
C SER A 109 11.09 -8.74 -5.63
N ALA A 110 11.20 -9.18 -6.87
CA ALA A 110 11.61 -10.54 -7.20
C ALA A 110 12.76 -10.54 -8.20
N THR A 111 13.69 -11.51 -8.06
CA THR A 111 14.80 -11.68 -9.03
C THR A 111 14.31 -12.16 -10.38
N LYS A 112 13.17 -12.88 -10.43
CA LYS A 112 12.52 -13.32 -11.66
C LYS A 112 11.05 -12.97 -11.60
N TYR A 113 10.55 -12.25 -12.59
CA TYR A 113 9.15 -11.81 -12.61
C TYR A 113 8.63 -11.60 -14.04
N TRP A 114 7.31 -11.58 -14.17
CA TRP A 114 6.61 -10.99 -15.30
C TRP A 114 6.16 -9.58 -14.91
N GLN A 115 6.43 -8.62 -15.77
CA GLN A 115 5.88 -7.27 -15.63
C GLN A 115 4.71 -7.10 -16.59
N LEU A 116 3.53 -6.82 -16.03
CA LEU A 116 2.33 -6.62 -16.83
C LEU A 116 2.40 -5.25 -17.53
N LYS A 117 1.78 -5.17 -18.71
CA LYS A 117 1.61 -3.91 -19.46
C LYS A 117 0.42 -3.10 -18.93
N SER A 118 0.25 -3.02 -17.60
CA SER A 118 -0.74 -2.21 -16.91
C SER A 118 -0.16 -0.84 -16.54
N TRP A 119 -1.03 0.11 -16.19
CA TRP A 119 -0.59 1.46 -15.78
C TRP A 119 0.36 1.42 -14.58
N ASP A 120 0.16 0.49 -13.66
CA ASP A 120 0.95 0.32 -12.43
C ASP A 120 2.18 -0.58 -12.61
N ARG A 121 2.39 -1.13 -13.82
CA ARG A 121 3.48 -2.08 -14.10
C ARG A 121 3.51 -3.21 -13.08
N PHE A 122 2.37 -3.84 -12.86
CA PHE A 122 2.21 -4.89 -11.85
C PHE A 122 3.26 -6.01 -12.02
N MET A 123 3.94 -6.31 -10.92
CA MET A 123 4.99 -7.33 -10.88
C MET A 123 4.42 -8.66 -10.36
N LEU A 124 4.48 -9.70 -11.20
CA LEU A 124 4.11 -11.06 -10.85
C LEU A 124 5.39 -11.93 -10.76
N PRO A 125 5.73 -12.47 -9.59
CA PRO A 125 6.94 -13.28 -9.44
C PRO A 125 6.85 -14.56 -10.24
N LYS A 126 7.96 -14.96 -10.87
CA LYS A 126 8.12 -16.25 -11.53
C LYS A 126 8.50 -17.34 -10.52
N PRO A 127 8.15 -18.60 -10.80
CA PRO A 127 8.65 -19.74 -10.03
C PRO A 127 10.20 -19.75 -10.01
N PHE A 128 10.74 -20.31 -8.93
CA PHE A 128 12.19 -20.47 -8.73
C PHE A 128 12.97 -19.15 -8.71
N GLY A 129 12.28 -18.03 -8.50
CA GLY A 129 12.90 -16.74 -8.18
C GLY A 129 12.97 -16.53 -6.66
N ARG A 130 13.84 -15.62 -6.24
CA ARG A 130 13.88 -15.13 -4.85
C ARG A 130 13.00 -13.89 -4.75
N ILE A 131 12.26 -13.77 -3.64
CA ILE A 131 11.48 -12.58 -3.30
C ILE A 131 12.15 -11.94 -2.09
N ASN A 132 12.45 -10.65 -2.20
CA ASN A 132 12.88 -9.82 -1.08
C ASN A 132 11.74 -8.91 -0.68
N ILE A 133 11.56 -8.72 0.64
CA ILE A 133 10.57 -7.82 1.22
C ILE A 133 11.31 -6.89 2.17
N VAL A 134 11.00 -5.61 2.09
CA VAL A 134 11.50 -4.57 2.98
C VAL A 134 10.34 -3.98 3.74
N VAL A 135 10.53 -3.82 5.05
CA VAL A 135 9.62 -3.13 5.97
C VAL A 135 10.35 -1.91 6.48
N SER A 136 9.80 -0.73 6.26
CA SER A 136 10.40 0.51 6.75
C SER A 136 10.19 0.69 8.25
N PRO A 137 11.01 1.52 8.93
CA PRO A 137 10.59 2.15 10.17
C PRO A 137 9.35 3.02 9.94
N PRO A 138 8.66 3.46 11.01
CA PRO A 138 7.58 4.42 10.89
C PRO A 138 8.04 5.71 10.20
N LEU A 139 7.16 6.27 9.34
CA LEU A 139 7.38 7.60 8.77
C LEU A 139 7.31 8.65 9.88
N GLU A 140 8.40 9.36 10.07
CA GLU A 140 8.45 10.49 11.01
C GLU A 140 7.89 11.73 10.34
N ILE A 141 6.82 12.30 10.90
CA ILE A 141 6.20 13.53 10.47
C ILE A 141 6.42 14.59 11.53
N ASN A 142 7.60 15.20 11.52
CA ASN A 142 7.98 16.23 12.50
C ASN A 142 7.14 17.50 12.35
N THR A 143 6.78 17.85 11.13
CA THR A 143 5.89 18.97 10.80
C THR A 143 4.85 18.49 9.80
N PRO A 144 3.55 18.68 10.08
CA PRO A 144 2.52 18.34 9.11
C PRO A 144 2.75 19.05 7.77
N PRO A 145 2.55 18.36 6.63
CA PRO A 145 2.65 19.00 5.32
C PRO A 145 1.70 20.20 5.21
N ALA A 146 2.18 21.32 4.72
CA ALA A 146 1.40 22.55 4.61
C ALA A 146 0.31 22.46 3.52
N ASN A 147 0.53 21.61 2.52
CA ASN A 147 -0.37 21.44 1.38
C ASN A 147 -0.27 20.03 0.79
N ASN A 148 -1.15 19.74 -0.17
CA ASN A 148 -1.20 18.44 -0.84
C ASN A 148 0.07 18.09 -1.61
N GLU A 149 0.79 19.05 -2.17
CA GLU A 149 2.00 18.81 -2.95
C GLU A 149 3.14 18.33 -2.05
N GLU A 150 3.29 18.96 -0.90
CA GLU A 150 4.26 18.55 0.11
C GLU A 150 3.93 17.16 0.66
N GLU A 151 2.65 16.87 0.91
CA GLU A 151 2.21 15.54 1.34
C GLU A 151 2.56 14.48 0.29
N VAL A 152 2.20 14.73 -0.96
CA VAL A 152 2.48 13.83 -2.09
C VAL A 152 3.98 13.58 -2.22
N LYS A 153 4.79 14.63 -2.12
CA LYS A 153 6.24 14.53 -2.19
C LYS A 153 6.80 13.72 -1.03
N LEU A 154 6.47 14.08 0.21
CA LEU A 154 6.94 13.40 1.42
C LEU A 154 6.67 11.90 1.37
N LEU A 155 5.41 11.53 1.09
CA LEU A 155 5.00 10.13 1.07
C LEU A 155 5.59 9.37 -0.12
N SER A 156 5.69 10.01 -1.29
CA SER A 156 6.30 9.38 -2.47
C SER A 156 7.79 9.14 -2.26
N ASP A 157 8.53 10.11 -1.75
CA ASP A 157 9.96 10.00 -1.48
C ASP A 157 10.23 8.89 -0.46
N PHE A 158 9.47 8.87 0.64
CA PHE A 158 9.55 7.84 1.65
C PHE A 158 9.32 6.44 1.08
N MET A 159 8.23 6.23 0.35
CA MET A 159 7.91 4.91 -0.20
C MET A 159 8.88 4.48 -1.30
N ASN A 160 9.33 5.43 -2.13
CA ASN A 160 10.27 5.16 -3.22
C ASN A 160 11.66 4.79 -2.71
N GLN A 161 12.13 5.39 -1.63
CA GLN A 161 13.39 5.02 -0.99
C GLN A 161 13.48 3.52 -0.73
N TYR A 162 12.48 2.93 -0.10
CA TYR A 162 12.42 1.50 0.23
C TYR A 162 12.14 0.62 -0.98
N GLN A 163 11.35 1.13 -1.95
CA GLN A 163 11.15 0.42 -3.20
C GLN A 163 12.45 0.30 -4.00
N ASP A 164 13.21 1.36 -4.10
CA ASP A 164 14.50 1.36 -4.81
C ASP A 164 15.55 0.50 -4.08
N GLU A 165 15.49 0.45 -2.76
CA GLU A 165 16.32 -0.44 -1.95
C GLU A 165 16.05 -1.92 -2.29
N VAL A 166 14.79 -2.35 -2.24
CA VAL A 166 14.45 -3.76 -2.51
C VAL A 166 14.67 -4.13 -3.98
N ASP A 167 14.46 -3.22 -4.92
CA ASP A 167 14.74 -3.44 -6.34
C ASP A 167 16.27 -3.64 -6.57
N ARG A 168 17.12 -2.85 -5.90
CA ARG A 168 18.58 -3.04 -5.92
C ARG A 168 19.02 -4.36 -5.29
N MET A 169 18.37 -4.81 -4.22
CA MET A 169 18.65 -6.12 -3.62
C MET A 169 18.39 -7.26 -4.61
N CYS A 170 17.35 -7.16 -5.42
CA CYS A 170 16.99 -8.18 -6.40
C CYS A 170 17.90 -8.15 -7.65
N SER A 171 18.36 -6.98 -8.09
CA SER A 171 19.23 -6.84 -9.27
C SER A 171 20.66 -7.31 -9.03
N LYS A 172 21.16 -7.25 -7.80
CA LYS A 172 22.52 -7.74 -7.45
C LYS A 172 22.65 -9.26 -7.39
N ILE A 173 21.56 -10.00 -7.54
CA ILE A 173 21.49 -11.46 -7.39
C ILE A 173 21.33 -12.14 -8.76
N GLN A 174 21.26 -11.36 -9.83
CA GLN A 174 21.33 -11.84 -11.22
C GLN A 174 22.78 -11.98 -11.66
#